data_ff240a20d4f7e24dc23e40e75d2aab65
#
_entry.id   ff240a20d4f7e24dc23e40e75d2aab65
#
_cell.length_a   1.000
_cell.length_b   1.000
_cell.length_c   1.000
_cell.angle_alpha   90.00
_cell.angle_beta   90.00
_cell.angle_gamma   90.00
#
_symmetry.space_group_name_H-M   'P 1'
#
loop_
_entity.id
_entity.type
_entity.pdbx_description
1 polymer ?
#
loop_
_entity_poly.entity_id
_entity_poly.type
_entity_poly.pdbx_seq_one_letter_code
_entity_poly.pdbx_strand_id
1 'polypeptide(L)'
;MKYTLGKQERLKRRKLIEKLYTEGKSVKNFPLRMMYLQTQHTSDFPCQVGVSVPKRNFKLAVSRNRIKRLLRESYRLQKEIVYNNLEEPYVFMISYIGKEEPVYEEVFLKMQKLLNLFVEKTKEIKNE
;
A
#
# COMPACT_ATOMS: atom_id res chain seq x y z
N MET A 1 -8.76 -7.44 -15.92
CA MET A 1 -8.49 -6.31 -14.99
C MET A 1 -7.63 -5.25 -15.67
N LYS A 2 -7.93 -3.98 -15.44
CA LYS A 2 -7.12 -2.89 -15.96
C LYS A 2 -5.97 -2.60 -14.99
N TYR A 3 -4.76 -2.56 -15.50
CA TYR A 3 -3.56 -2.27 -14.68
C TYR A 3 -3.31 -0.76 -14.61
N THR A 4 -4.34 -0.02 -14.19
CA THR A 4 -4.24 1.43 -13.97
C THR A 4 -4.45 1.73 -12.49
N LEU A 5 -3.98 2.88 -12.04
CA LEU A 5 -4.23 3.36 -10.69
C LEU A 5 -4.96 4.70 -10.79
N GLY A 6 -6.28 4.60 -10.93
CA GLY A 6 -7.14 5.76 -11.12
C GLY A 6 -7.42 6.52 -9.84
N LYS A 7 -8.17 7.61 -9.95
CA LYS A 7 -8.52 8.48 -8.82
C LYS A 7 -9.24 7.73 -7.70
N GLN A 8 -10.14 6.81 -8.06
CA GLN A 8 -10.93 6.08 -7.07
C GLN A 8 -10.12 5.03 -6.32
N GLU A 9 -8.96 4.66 -6.85
CA GLU A 9 -8.05 3.69 -6.24
C GLU A 9 -6.98 4.35 -5.38
N ARG A 10 -6.92 5.69 -5.36
CA ARG A 10 -5.92 6.44 -4.59
C ARG A 10 -6.52 6.96 -3.29
N LEU A 11 -5.82 6.72 -2.20
CA LEU A 11 -6.22 7.21 -0.88
C LEU A 11 -5.82 8.68 -0.74
N LYS A 12 -6.81 9.57 -0.72
CA LYS A 12 -6.58 11.02 -0.63
C LYS A 12 -7.33 11.69 0.51
N ARG A 13 -8.40 11.08 1.01
CA ARG A 13 -9.21 11.68 2.06
C ARG A 13 -8.45 11.76 3.37
N ARG A 14 -8.27 12.98 3.86
CA ARG A 14 -7.51 13.25 5.08
C ARG A 14 -8.05 12.47 6.28
N LYS A 15 -9.37 12.44 6.44
CA LYS A 15 -10.00 11.73 7.57
C LYS A 15 -9.73 10.23 7.52
N LEU A 16 -9.74 9.63 6.33
CA LEU A 16 -9.43 8.22 6.18
C LEU A 16 -7.96 7.93 6.48
N ILE A 17 -7.08 8.82 6.07
CA ILE A 17 -5.63 8.68 6.34
C ILE A 17 -5.40 8.78 7.85
N GLU A 18 -6.01 9.74 8.52
CA GLU A 18 -5.90 9.88 9.97
C GLU A 18 -6.43 8.65 10.69
N LYS A 19 -7.59 8.15 10.28
CA LYS A 19 -8.19 6.95 10.85
C LYS A 19 -7.27 5.74 10.66
N LEU A 20 -6.67 5.61 9.48
CA LEU A 20 -5.73 4.54 9.19
C LEU A 20 -4.54 4.56 10.14
N TYR A 21 -3.97 5.74 10.41
CA TYR A 21 -2.84 5.86 11.31
C TYR A 21 -3.18 5.65 12.78
N THR A 22 -4.43 5.92 13.19
CA THR A 22 -4.85 5.74 14.59
C THR A 22 -5.42 4.35 14.88
N GLU A 23 -6.10 3.73 13.92
CA GLU A 23 -6.82 2.47 14.14
C GLU A 23 -6.31 1.32 13.29
N GLY A 24 -5.46 1.60 12.30
CA GLY A 24 -4.99 0.60 11.36
C GLY A 24 -4.00 -0.39 11.98
N LYS A 25 -3.88 -1.52 11.31
CA LYS A 25 -2.88 -2.54 11.61
C LYS A 25 -1.77 -2.45 10.57
N SER A 26 -0.67 -3.15 10.78
CA SER A 26 0.42 -3.12 9.82
C SER A 26 0.98 -4.51 9.54
N VAL A 27 1.50 -4.65 8.33
CA VAL A 27 2.30 -5.79 7.91
C VAL A 27 3.59 -5.24 7.31
N LYS A 28 4.67 -5.97 7.48
CA LYS A 28 5.99 -5.46 7.09
C LYS A 28 6.76 -6.51 6.30
N ASN A 29 7.40 -6.05 5.24
CA ASN A 29 8.40 -6.80 4.51
C ASN A 29 9.50 -5.81 4.12
N PHE A 30 10.47 -5.62 5.02
CA PHE A 30 11.52 -4.61 4.86
C PHE A 30 12.12 -4.67 3.45
N PRO A 31 12.30 -3.54 2.74
CA PRO A 31 12.14 -2.15 3.21
C PRO A 31 10.74 -1.55 3.04
N LEU A 32 9.72 -2.36 2.89
CA LEU A 32 8.34 -1.91 2.75
C LEU A 32 7.54 -2.16 4.02
N ARG A 33 6.59 -1.28 4.27
CA ARG A 33 5.62 -1.43 5.36
C ARG A 33 4.26 -1.02 4.83
N MET A 34 3.22 -1.75 5.20
CA MET A 34 1.85 -1.44 4.81
C MET A 34 0.99 -1.32 6.04
N MET A 35 0.36 -0.17 6.21
CA MET A 35 -0.72 0.00 7.18
C MET A 35 -2.03 -0.25 6.45
N TYR A 36 -2.96 -0.94 7.09
CA TYR A 36 -4.25 -1.26 6.49
C TYR A 36 -5.38 -1.15 7.50
N LEU A 37 -6.55 -0.81 6.99
CA LEU A 37 -7.76 -0.69 7.82
C LEU A 37 -8.96 -1.08 6.97
N GLN A 38 -9.79 -1.98 7.50
CA GLN A 38 -11.08 -2.29 6.90
C GLN A 38 -12.03 -1.15 7.25
N THR A 39 -12.51 -0.43 6.24
CA THR A 39 -13.41 0.68 6.44
C THR A 39 -14.16 1.00 5.16
N GLN A 40 -15.38 1.50 5.29
CA GLN A 40 -16.15 1.95 4.14
C GLN A 40 -15.50 3.17 3.51
N HIS A 41 -15.52 3.22 2.19
CA HIS A 41 -15.10 4.38 1.43
C HIS A 41 -16.03 4.53 0.21
N THR A 42 -15.96 5.68 -0.46
CA THR A 42 -16.89 6.00 -1.55
C THR A 42 -16.49 5.42 -2.90
N SER A 43 -15.40 4.68 -2.95
CA SER A 43 -14.89 4.08 -4.17
C SER A 43 -15.63 2.79 -4.52
N ASP A 44 -15.79 2.53 -5.82
CA ASP A 44 -16.33 1.27 -6.33
C ASP A 44 -15.28 0.16 -6.32
N PHE A 45 -14.02 0.49 -6.03
CA PHE A 45 -12.93 -0.47 -5.97
C PHE A 45 -12.78 -1.04 -4.56
N PRO A 46 -12.26 -2.28 -4.43
CA PRO A 46 -12.14 -2.92 -3.10
C PRO A 46 -11.19 -2.22 -2.16
N CYS A 47 -10.24 -1.44 -2.67
CA CYS A 47 -9.32 -0.72 -1.77
C CYS A 47 -8.82 0.58 -2.38
N GLN A 48 -8.41 1.49 -1.50
CA GLN A 48 -7.72 2.72 -1.87
C GLN A 48 -6.32 2.67 -1.26
N VAL A 49 -5.31 3.09 -2.02
CA VAL A 49 -3.91 3.03 -1.61
C VAL A 49 -3.24 4.40 -1.67
N GLY A 50 -2.47 4.70 -0.64
CA GLY A 50 -1.55 5.82 -0.63
C GLY A 50 -0.12 5.30 -0.50
N VAL A 51 0.85 6.10 -0.87
CA VAL A 51 2.27 5.77 -0.71
C VAL A 51 2.97 6.89 0.03
N SER A 52 3.98 6.53 0.84
CA SER A 52 4.74 7.52 1.59
C SER A 52 6.21 7.16 1.68
N VAL A 53 7.05 8.19 1.80
CA VAL A 53 8.49 8.04 1.99
C VAL A 53 8.91 9.08 3.04
N PRO A 54 9.47 8.66 4.20
CA PRO A 54 9.83 9.59 5.26
C PRO A 54 10.88 10.61 4.83
N LYS A 55 10.66 11.88 5.18
CA LYS A 55 11.61 12.95 4.89
C LYS A 55 12.95 12.74 5.58
N ARG A 56 12.94 12.13 6.76
CA ARG A 56 14.16 11.87 7.53
C ARG A 56 15.15 10.96 6.82
N ASN A 57 14.64 10.07 5.96
CA ASN A 57 15.48 9.12 5.22
C ASN A 57 15.92 9.66 3.86
N PHE A 58 15.14 10.56 3.27
CA PHE A 58 15.40 11.13 1.95
C PHE A 58 15.01 12.60 1.95
N LYS A 59 15.99 13.46 2.19
CA LYS A 59 15.75 14.91 2.32
C LYS A 59 15.31 15.57 1.01
N LEU A 60 15.79 15.08 -0.13
CA LEU A 60 15.45 15.65 -1.42
C LEU A 60 14.08 15.15 -1.90
N ALA A 61 13.23 16.09 -2.28
CA ALA A 61 11.89 15.78 -2.79
C ALA A 61 11.97 14.93 -4.07
N VAL A 62 12.99 15.16 -4.90
CA VAL A 62 13.21 14.39 -6.14
C VAL A 62 13.38 12.90 -5.82
N SER A 63 14.19 12.58 -4.80
CA SER A 63 14.40 11.19 -4.38
C SER A 63 13.12 10.57 -3.86
N ARG A 64 12.40 11.29 -2.99
CA ARG A 64 11.13 10.78 -2.46
C ARG A 64 10.10 10.54 -3.55
N ASN A 65 9.97 11.45 -4.50
CA ASN A 65 9.00 11.32 -5.59
C ASN A 65 9.34 10.13 -6.49
N ARG A 66 10.63 9.90 -6.74
CA ARG A 66 11.08 8.74 -7.51
C ARG A 66 10.68 7.43 -6.82
N ILE A 67 10.92 7.33 -5.51
CA ILE A 67 10.58 6.13 -4.74
C ILE A 67 9.08 5.93 -4.70
N LYS A 68 8.29 6.99 -4.49
CA LYS A 68 6.83 6.90 -4.52
C LYS A 68 6.33 6.37 -5.86
N ARG A 69 6.95 6.78 -6.96
CA ARG A 69 6.60 6.28 -8.29
C ARG A 69 6.87 4.78 -8.39
N LEU A 70 8.01 4.32 -7.88
CA LEU A 70 8.33 2.89 -7.86
C LEU A 70 7.31 2.10 -7.04
N LEU A 71 6.89 2.63 -5.89
CA LEU A 71 5.87 2.00 -5.06
C LEU A 71 4.53 1.89 -5.80
N ARG A 72 4.09 2.97 -6.44
CA ARG A 72 2.83 2.97 -7.20
C ARG A 72 2.87 1.99 -8.36
N GLU A 73 3.99 1.97 -9.11
CA GLU A 73 4.14 1.08 -10.27
C GLU A 73 4.13 -0.39 -9.84
N SER A 74 4.89 -0.74 -8.81
CA SER A 74 4.96 -2.12 -8.34
C SER A 74 3.61 -2.59 -7.77
N TYR A 75 2.87 -1.72 -7.10
CA TYR A 75 1.53 -2.03 -6.62
C TYR A 75 0.54 -2.16 -7.79
N ARG A 76 0.55 -1.18 -8.70
CA ARG A 76 -0.37 -1.15 -9.85
C ARG A 76 -0.36 -2.46 -10.63
N LEU A 77 0.83 -2.98 -10.89
CA LEU A 77 1.01 -4.20 -11.67
C LEU A 77 0.63 -5.47 -10.92
N GLN A 78 0.54 -5.41 -9.59
CA GLN A 78 0.28 -6.57 -8.74
C GLN A 78 -0.99 -6.46 -7.91
N LYS A 79 -1.80 -5.44 -8.13
CA LYS A 79 -3.00 -5.20 -7.31
C LYS A 79 -4.02 -6.32 -7.35
N GLU A 80 -3.98 -7.18 -8.38
CA GLU A 80 -4.84 -8.36 -8.44
C GLU A 80 -4.68 -9.28 -7.23
N ILE A 81 -3.48 -9.31 -6.65
CA ILE A 81 -3.21 -10.13 -5.46
C ILE A 81 -4.19 -9.76 -4.34
N VAL A 82 -4.42 -8.47 -4.15
CA VAL A 82 -5.36 -8.02 -3.10
C VAL A 82 -6.79 -7.98 -3.62
N TYR A 83 -7.04 -7.51 -4.84
CA TYR A 83 -8.39 -7.38 -5.39
C TYR A 83 -9.13 -8.71 -5.46
N ASN A 84 -8.44 -9.78 -5.82
CA ASN A 84 -9.04 -11.11 -5.94
C ASN A 84 -9.30 -11.79 -4.58
N ASN A 85 -8.78 -11.23 -3.50
CA ASN A 85 -8.85 -11.85 -2.18
C ASN A 85 -9.57 -11.02 -1.13
N LEU A 86 -10.04 -9.82 -1.48
CA LEU A 86 -10.78 -8.95 -0.54
C LEU A 86 -12.27 -9.05 -0.75
N GLU A 87 -13.01 -9.25 0.34
CA GLU A 87 -14.48 -9.24 0.35
C GLU A 87 -15.02 -7.94 0.91
N GLU A 88 -14.22 -7.25 1.73
CA GLU A 88 -14.58 -6.01 2.40
C GLU A 88 -13.72 -4.85 1.91
N PRO A 89 -14.21 -3.61 2.00
CA PRO A 89 -13.42 -2.46 1.58
C PRO A 89 -12.30 -2.14 2.56
N TYR A 90 -11.13 -1.78 2.01
CA TYR A 90 -9.93 -1.45 2.78
C TYR A 90 -9.30 -0.15 2.30
N VAL A 91 -8.53 0.47 3.18
CA VAL A 91 -7.60 1.54 2.83
C VAL A 91 -6.19 1.12 3.25
N PHE A 92 -5.19 1.48 2.44
CA PHE A 92 -3.79 1.11 2.65
C PHE A 92 -2.89 2.32 2.58
N MET A 93 -1.82 2.30 3.38
CA MET A 93 -0.69 3.22 3.22
C MET A 93 0.57 2.38 3.13
N ILE A 94 1.20 2.38 1.96
CA ILE A 94 2.44 1.62 1.71
C ILE A 94 3.61 2.58 1.80
N SER A 95 4.55 2.30 2.70
CA SER A 95 5.69 3.18 2.98
C SER A 95 7.00 2.48 2.64
N TYR A 96 7.94 3.24 2.11
CA TYR A 96 9.31 2.79 1.95
C TYR A 96 10.09 3.26 3.18
N ILE A 97 10.58 2.32 3.98
CA ILE A 97 11.25 2.62 5.25
C ILE A 97 12.75 2.34 5.22
N GLY A 98 13.30 1.99 4.05
CA GLY A 98 14.73 1.87 3.86
C GLY A 98 15.41 3.23 3.79
N LYS A 99 16.74 3.23 3.90
CA LYS A 99 17.55 4.46 3.86
C LYS A 99 18.31 4.66 2.56
N GLU A 100 18.34 3.65 1.72
CA GLU A 100 19.00 3.70 0.41
C GLU A 100 17.96 3.72 -0.70
N GLU A 101 18.28 4.39 -1.81
CA GLU A 101 17.37 4.42 -2.95
C GLU A 101 17.31 3.02 -3.60
N PRO A 102 16.10 2.47 -3.75
CA PRO A 102 15.95 1.12 -4.30
C PRO A 102 15.95 1.11 -5.83
N VAL A 103 16.17 -0.08 -6.40
CA VAL A 103 15.91 -0.33 -7.82
C VAL A 103 14.51 -0.94 -7.96
N TYR A 104 13.92 -0.80 -9.14
CA TYR A 104 12.54 -1.22 -9.39
C TYR A 104 12.30 -2.72 -9.12
N GLU A 105 13.20 -3.58 -9.60
CA GLU A 105 13.05 -5.03 -9.45
C GLU A 105 12.97 -5.46 -7.99
N GLU A 106 13.78 -4.82 -7.14
CA GLU A 106 13.77 -5.07 -5.71
C GLU A 106 12.44 -4.67 -5.08
N VAL A 107 11.94 -3.47 -5.43
CA VAL A 107 10.66 -2.98 -4.93
C VAL A 107 9.53 -3.91 -5.38
N PHE A 108 9.55 -4.34 -6.65
CA PHE A 108 8.53 -5.23 -7.20
C PHE A 108 8.43 -6.55 -6.42
N LEU A 109 9.57 -7.20 -6.18
CA LEU A 109 9.60 -8.47 -5.44
C LEU A 109 9.17 -8.30 -3.99
N LYS A 110 9.61 -7.23 -3.34
CA LYS A 110 9.23 -6.95 -1.95
C LYS A 110 7.75 -6.61 -1.83
N MET A 111 7.21 -5.90 -2.82
CA MET A 111 5.78 -5.58 -2.88
C MET A 111 4.94 -6.84 -3.04
N GLN A 112 5.35 -7.75 -3.91
CA GLN A 112 4.65 -9.01 -4.12
C GLN A 112 4.51 -9.79 -2.82
N LYS A 113 5.60 -9.93 -2.08
CA LYS A 113 5.58 -10.62 -0.79
C LYS A 113 4.74 -9.88 0.24
N LEU A 114 4.83 -8.54 0.27
CA LEU A 114 4.05 -7.71 1.19
C LEU A 114 2.54 -7.91 0.98
N LEU A 115 2.08 -7.86 -0.27
CA LEU A 115 0.67 -8.04 -0.60
C LEU A 115 0.18 -9.44 -0.25
N ASN A 116 1.00 -10.45 -0.47
CA ASN A 116 0.66 -11.82 -0.08
C ASN A 116 0.59 -11.99 1.44
N LEU A 117 1.48 -11.34 2.19
CA LEU A 117 1.43 -11.34 3.65
C LEU A 117 0.16 -10.68 4.17
N PHE A 118 -0.26 -9.59 3.55
CA PHE A 118 -1.52 -8.94 3.91
C PHE A 118 -2.71 -9.86 3.68
N VAL A 119 -2.76 -10.53 2.52
CA VAL A 119 -3.85 -11.46 2.20
C VAL A 119 -3.92 -12.60 3.23
N GLU A 120 -2.77 -13.15 3.62
CA GLU A 120 -2.70 -14.18 4.65
C GLU A 120 -3.25 -13.69 5.98
N LYS A 121 -2.91 -12.45 6.37
CA LYS A 121 -3.41 -11.85 7.61
C LYS A 121 -4.92 -11.70 7.61
N THR A 122 -5.52 -11.27 6.49
CA THR A 122 -6.98 -11.13 6.42
C THR A 122 -7.69 -12.48 6.47
N LYS A 123 -7.11 -13.52 5.89
CA LYS A 123 -7.66 -14.88 5.96
C LYS A 123 -7.62 -15.45 7.38
N GLU A 124 -6.55 -15.20 8.12
CA GLU A 124 -6.43 -15.62 9.53
C GLU A 124 -7.54 -15.01 10.38
N ILE A 125 -7.81 -13.72 10.20
CA ILE A 125 -8.86 -13.01 10.94
C ILE A 125 -10.23 -13.61 10.66
N LYS A 126 -10.52 -13.98 9.42
CA LYS A 126 -11.80 -14.58 9.03
C LYS A 126 -12.01 -15.99 9.57
N ASN A 127 -10.93 -16.73 9.76
CA ASN A 127 -11.00 -18.13 10.21
C ASN A 127 -11.04 -18.26 11.74
N GLU A 128 -10.94 -17.16 12.44
CA GLU A 128 -11.16 -17.10 13.89
C GLU A 128 -12.67 -16.94 14.20
#